data_f837e2e9d3207dde0cbd001df0fe1ccc
#
_entry.id   f837e2e9d3207dde0cbd001df0fe1ccc
#
_cell.length_a   1.000
_cell.length_b   1.000
_cell.length_c   1.000
_cell.angle_alpha   90.00
_cell.angle_beta   90.00
_cell.angle_gamma   90.00
#
_symmetry.space_group_name_H-M   'P 1'
#
loop_
_entity.id
_entity.type
_entity.pdbx_description
1 polymer ?
#
loop_
_entity_poly.entity_id
_entity_poly.type
_entity_poly.pdbx_seq_one_letter_code
_entity_poly.pdbx_strand_id
1 'polypeptide(L)'
;MLGEDCRAMKIQKMAAAVVTAVFALSGGLVMGADEAVHYKTDIDIAYRSGPGLTDYMRSRCKLDVYYPAGKKDFATVVWFHGGGLKNGNRFVPSALKEKGIAVVPVNYRLHPKVKSPAYVDDAAAAVAWTLKNISRYGGSAKRVFVSGHSAGGYLTSMVGLDRRWLKKHGADTDQLAGLIPYSGHTITHFTVRAERGIDGKQPIIDDMAPLFHLRKDCPPLLLVTGDRKLEMLGRYEENAYLWRMMQVIGHPDTTIMELDGYNHGQMAQPAHPLLLRFIERILKAE
;
A
#
# COMPACT_ATOMS: atom_id res chain seq x y z
N MET A 1 3.82 60.84 29.51
CA MET A 1 5.08 61.14 30.18
C MET A 1 6.03 60.01 29.81
N LEU A 2 6.86 60.30 28.82
CA LEU A 2 8.31 60.49 28.89
C LEU A 2 9.02 59.17 29.22
N GLY A 3 9.99 58.65 28.51
CA GLY A 3 10.86 59.28 27.49
C GLY A 3 11.79 58.20 26.93
N GLU A 4 12.28 58.55 25.79
CA GLU A 4 13.33 57.95 24.98
C GLU A 4 14.61 57.63 25.79
N ASP A 5 15.39 56.62 25.38
CA ASP A 5 16.76 56.93 25.00
C ASP A 5 17.40 55.88 24.10
N CYS A 6 17.85 56.40 22.99
CA CYS A 6 18.60 55.78 21.92
C CYS A 6 20.09 55.91 22.21
N ARG A 7 20.90 54.84 22.20
CA ARG A 7 22.36 54.95 22.10
C ARG A 7 22.96 53.95 21.11
N ALA A 8 23.26 54.50 19.96
CA ALA A 8 24.20 53.93 19.00
C ALA A 8 25.64 54.05 19.55
N MET A 9 26.43 53.01 19.42
CA MET A 9 27.87 53.10 19.64
C MET A 9 28.65 52.57 18.42
N LYS A 10 29.56 53.43 18.00
CA LYS A 10 30.34 53.43 16.77
C LYS A 10 31.40 52.32 16.70
N ILE A 11 31.63 51.94 15.49
CA ILE A 11 32.71 51.09 14.95
C ILE A 11 34.08 51.77 15.14
N GLN A 12 35.09 51.01 15.54
CA GLN A 12 36.47 51.36 15.30
C GLN A 12 37.25 50.17 14.70
N LYS A 13 37.78 50.41 13.50
CA LYS A 13 38.67 49.53 12.76
C LYS A 13 40.05 49.54 13.39
N MET A 14 40.66 48.37 13.52
CA MET A 14 42.12 48.25 13.52
C MET A 14 42.52 47.03 12.73
N ALA A 15 43.33 47.27 11.70
CA ALA A 15 44.01 46.29 10.90
C ALA A 15 45.37 45.97 11.49
N ALA A 16 45.71 44.70 11.54
CA ALA A 16 47.12 44.26 11.56
C ALA A 16 47.22 42.85 10.97
N ALA A 17 48.00 42.74 9.94
CA ALA A 17 48.30 41.51 9.25
C ALA A 17 49.38 40.71 10.01
N VAL A 18 49.17 39.42 10.14
CA VAL A 18 50.27 38.44 10.35
C VAL A 18 49.98 37.25 9.43
N VAL A 19 50.85 37.08 8.45
CA VAL A 19 50.91 35.91 7.57
C VAL A 19 51.63 34.81 8.29
N THR A 20 50.95 33.70 8.59
CA THR A 20 51.60 32.46 8.97
C THR A 20 51.01 31.35 8.12
N ALA A 21 51.82 30.85 7.19
CA ALA A 21 51.46 29.72 6.34
C ALA A 21 51.43 28.44 7.18
N VAL A 22 50.23 27.84 7.34
CA VAL A 22 50.09 26.48 7.84
C VAL A 22 49.60 25.63 6.68
N PHE A 23 50.49 24.77 6.21
CA PHE A 23 50.13 23.66 5.34
C PHE A 23 49.19 22.70 6.11
N ALA A 24 47.91 22.85 5.95
CA ALA A 24 46.96 21.84 6.38
C ALA A 24 46.75 20.88 5.24
N LEU A 25 47.19 19.63 5.45
CA LEU A 25 46.70 18.49 4.64
C LEU A 25 45.18 18.42 4.78
N SER A 26 44.46 18.98 3.83
CA SER A 26 43.05 18.72 3.68
C SER A 26 42.87 17.33 3.07
N GLY A 27 42.81 16.30 3.94
CA GLY A 27 42.17 15.04 3.61
C GLY A 27 40.71 15.33 3.28
N GLY A 28 40.42 15.57 2.01
CA GLY A 28 39.04 15.71 1.54
C GLY A 28 38.30 14.41 1.86
N LEU A 29 37.39 14.46 2.86
CA LEU A 29 36.32 13.48 2.92
C LEU A 29 35.56 13.64 1.60
N VAL A 30 35.81 12.73 0.68
CA VAL A 30 34.89 12.53 -0.46
C VAL A 30 33.61 11.99 0.17
N MET A 31 32.70 12.89 0.47
CA MET A 31 31.30 12.53 0.68
C MET A 31 30.87 11.87 -0.62
N GLY A 32 30.80 10.54 -0.62
CA GLY A 32 30.30 9.79 -1.75
C GLY A 32 28.94 10.39 -2.12
N ALA A 33 28.85 10.92 -3.32
CA ALA A 33 27.57 11.30 -3.87
C ALA A 33 26.66 10.07 -3.73
N ASP A 34 25.56 10.22 -3.02
CA ASP A 34 24.54 9.17 -2.91
C ASP A 34 24.14 8.84 -4.35
N GLU A 35 24.63 7.70 -4.88
CA GLU A 35 24.28 7.30 -6.24
C GLU A 35 22.77 7.23 -6.33
N ALA A 36 22.20 8.03 -7.23
CA ALA A 36 20.77 8.08 -7.44
C ALA A 36 20.24 6.66 -7.66
N VAL A 37 19.32 6.22 -6.81
CA VAL A 37 18.77 4.86 -6.86
C VAL A 37 18.10 4.65 -8.21
N HIS A 38 18.67 3.78 -9.02
CA HIS A 38 18.10 3.42 -10.32
C HIS A 38 16.93 2.44 -10.16
N TYR A 39 15.80 2.74 -10.79
CA TYR A 39 14.63 1.85 -10.77
C TYR A 39 14.46 1.10 -12.08
N LYS A 40 14.05 -0.15 -12.00
CA LYS A 40 13.72 -1.03 -13.13
C LYS A 40 12.27 -1.51 -13.02
N THR A 41 11.73 -1.91 -14.16
CA THR A 41 10.41 -2.54 -14.23
C THR A 41 10.49 -3.79 -15.11
N ASP A 42 10.20 -4.93 -14.52
CA ASP A 42 9.91 -6.16 -15.27
C ASP A 42 8.40 -6.25 -15.47
N ILE A 43 7.96 -6.41 -16.71
CA ILE A 43 6.54 -6.34 -17.10
C ILE A 43 5.98 -7.70 -17.52
N ASP A 44 4.63 -7.80 -17.51
CA ASP A 44 3.87 -8.94 -18.06
C ASP A 44 4.20 -10.30 -17.45
N ILE A 45 4.59 -10.32 -16.19
CA ILE A 45 4.95 -11.55 -15.47
C ILE A 45 3.67 -12.32 -15.12
N ALA A 46 3.56 -13.57 -15.58
CA ALA A 46 2.47 -14.45 -15.21
C ALA A 46 2.61 -14.93 -13.76
N TYR A 47 1.63 -14.65 -12.91
CA TYR A 47 1.61 -15.15 -11.53
C TYR A 47 0.83 -16.48 -11.39
N ARG A 48 0.22 -16.95 -12.45
CA ARG A 48 -0.39 -18.29 -12.54
C ARG A 48 0.34 -19.13 -13.56
N SER A 49 0.55 -20.41 -13.23
CA SER A 49 1.22 -21.40 -14.09
C SER A 49 0.59 -22.77 -13.93
N GLY A 50 0.91 -23.69 -14.81
CA GLY A 50 0.47 -25.09 -14.76
C GLY A 50 -0.76 -25.41 -15.60
N PRO A 51 -1.29 -26.65 -15.48
CA PRO A 51 -2.46 -27.10 -16.22
C PRO A 51 -3.74 -26.38 -15.79
N GLY A 52 -4.74 -26.31 -16.67
CA GLY A 52 -6.04 -25.69 -16.37
C GLY A 52 -6.10 -24.16 -16.57
N LEU A 53 -5.04 -23.52 -17.08
CA LEU A 53 -5.08 -22.12 -17.43
C LEU A 53 -5.97 -21.88 -18.67
N THR A 54 -6.99 -21.04 -18.52
CA THR A 54 -7.78 -20.52 -19.64
C THR A 54 -7.02 -19.41 -20.37
N ASP A 55 -7.41 -19.07 -21.60
CA ASP A 55 -6.81 -17.95 -22.33
C ASP A 55 -7.02 -16.62 -21.62
N TYR A 56 -8.16 -16.45 -20.95
CA TYR A 56 -8.39 -15.26 -20.14
C TYR A 56 -7.46 -15.19 -18.92
N MET A 57 -7.13 -16.31 -18.28
CA MET A 57 -6.10 -16.33 -17.22
C MET A 57 -4.73 -16.00 -17.80
N ARG A 58 -4.34 -16.58 -18.94
CA ARG A 58 -3.05 -16.32 -19.61
C ARG A 58 -2.88 -14.84 -19.97
N SER A 59 -3.94 -14.22 -20.45
CA SER A 59 -3.90 -12.80 -20.84
C SER A 59 -4.00 -11.85 -19.65
N ARG A 60 -4.82 -12.19 -18.63
CA ARG A 60 -5.17 -11.23 -17.57
C ARG A 60 -4.40 -11.42 -16.26
N CYS A 61 -4.05 -12.66 -15.87
CA CYS A 61 -3.34 -12.93 -14.62
C CYS A 61 -1.86 -12.56 -14.72
N LYS A 62 -1.58 -11.27 -14.85
CA LYS A 62 -0.26 -10.67 -15.03
C LYS A 62 0.00 -9.63 -13.95
N LEU A 63 1.25 -9.51 -13.56
CA LEU A 63 1.76 -8.43 -12.71
C LEU A 63 3.03 -7.84 -13.33
N ASP A 64 3.42 -6.67 -12.84
CA ASP A 64 4.73 -6.10 -13.11
C ASP A 64 5.50 -5.98 -11.78
N VAL A 65 6.81 -5.86 -11.84
CA VAL A 65 7.66 -5.58 -10.67
C VAL A 65 8.45 -4.31 -10.94
N TYR A 66 8.09 -3.21 -10.29
CA TYR A 66 8.85 -1.97 -10.25
C TYR A 66 9.70 -1.97 -8.98
N TYR A 67 11.03 -1.85 -9.09
CA TYR A 67 11.92 -2.05 -7.96
C TYR A 67 13.23 -1.24 -8.03
N PRO A 68 13.83 -0.87 -6.87
CA PRO A 68 15.12 -0.18 -6.80
C PRO A 68 16.26 -1.17 -7.11
N ALA A 69 16.80 -1.11 -8.34
CA ALA A 69 17.85 -1.99 -8.79
C ALA A 69 19.15 -1.79 -7.98
N GLY A 70 19.80 -2.88 -7.62
CA GLY A 70 21.04 -2.85 -6.81
C GLY A 70 20.81 -2.70 -5.29
N LYS A 71 19.64 -2.25 -4.84
CA LYS A 71 19.28 -2.25 -3.41
C LYS A 71 18.88 -3.66 -2.95
N LYS A 72 19.03 -3.89 -1.65
CA LYS A 72 18.66 -5.15 -0.99
C LYS A 72 17.71 -4.87 0.15
N ASP A 73 16.97 -5.90 0.53
CA ASP A 73 16.12 -5.95 1.71
C ASP A 73 15.03 -4.84 1.77
N PHE A 74 14.62 -4.33 0.60
CA PHE A 74 13.59 -3.32 0.50
C PHE A 74 12.18 -3.90 0.73
N ALA A 75 11.28 -3.04 1.21
CA ALA A 75 9.86 -3.35 1.33
C ALA A 75 9.17 -3.37 -0.04
N THR A 76 8.11 -4.18 -0.14
CA THR A 76 7.34 -4.33 -1.38
C THR A 76 5.86 -4.12 -1.12
N VAL A 77 5.20 -3.33 -1.96
CA VAL A 77 3.76 -3.13 -1.96
C VAL A 77 3.14 -3.88 -3.13
N VAL A 78 2.33 -4.89 -2.86
CA VAL A 78 1.42 -5.47 -3.86
C VAL A 78 0.23 -4.54 -4.00
N TRP A 79 0.04 -3.99 -5.22
CA TRP A 79 -0.96 -2.97 -5.49
C TRP A 79 -2.08 -3.48 -6.38
N PHE A 80 -3.32 -3.43 -5.88
CA PHE A 80 -4.52 -3.77 -6.62
C PHE A 80 -5.26 -2.50 -7.07
N HIS A 81 -5.55 -2.41 -8.36
CA HIS A 81 -6.34 -1.30 -8.93
C HIS A 81 -7.82 -1.38 -8.53
N GLY A 82 -8.52 -0.25 -8.58
CA GLY A 82 -9.95 -0.15 -8.42
C GLY A 82 -10.75 -0.58 -9.65
N GLY A 83 -11.99 -0.09 -9.77
CA GLY A 83 -12.86 -0.31 -10.91
C GLY A 83 -13.99 -1.32 -10.66
N GLY A 84 -14.42 -1.49 -9.40
CA GLY A 84 -15.63 -2.23 -9.03
C GLY A 84 -15.61 -3.72 -9.40
N LEU A 85 -14.42 -4.34 -9.52
CA LEU A 85 -14.22 -5.70 -10.03
C LEU A 85 -14.66 -5.89 -11.50
N LYS A 86 -14.98 -4.82 -12.20
CA LYS A 86 -15.49 -4.82 -13.60
C LYS A 86 -14.53 -4.19 -14.59
N ASN A 87 -13.71 -3.26 -14.14
CA ASN A 87 -12.81 -2.46 -14.96
C ASN A 87 -11.45 -2.27 -14.30
N GLY A 88 -10.50 -1.67 -15.03
CA GLY A 88 -9.20 -1.28 -14.53
C GLY A 88 -8.07 -2.15 -15.06
N ASN A 89 -6.87 -1.63 -14.94
CA ASN A 89 -5.62 -2.29 -15.28
C ASN A 89 -4.57 -1.98 -14.21
N ARG A 90 -3.56 -2.83 -14.12
CA ARG A 90 -2.40 -2.63 -13.26
C ARG A 90 -1.63 -1.36 -13.63
N PHE A 91 -1.16 -0.65 -12.65
CA PHE A 91 -0.29 0.51 -12.79
C PHE A 91 0.49 0.74 -11.50
N VAL A 92 1.66 1.33 -11.61
CA VAL A 92 2.43 1.83 -10.46
C VAL A 92 1.90 3.22 -10.10
N PRO A 93 1.33 3.45 -8.91
CA PRO A 93 0.94 4.79 -8.49
C PRO A 93 2.14 5.74 -8.51
N SER A 94 1.99 6.91 -9.13
CA SER A 94 3.10 7.86 -9.31
C SER A 94 3.74 8.28 -7.98
N ALA A 95 2.92 8.46 -6.93
CA ALA A 95 3.37 8.83 -5.59
C ALA A 95 4.19 7.75 -4.88
N LEU A 96 4.17 6.49 -5.35
CA LEU A 96 4.97 5.39 -4.82
C LEU A 96 6.26 5.14 -5.62
N LYS A 97 6.46 5.85 -6.73
CA LYS A 97 7.71 5.73 -7.50
C LYS A 97 8.87 6.39 -6.75
N GLU A 98 10.04 5.78 -6.85
CA GLU A 98 11.30 6.31 -6.30
C GLU A 98 11.28 6.56 -4.78
N LYS A 99 10.53 5.71 -4.04
CA LYS A 99 10.39 5.79 -2.57
C LYS A 99 11.20 4.74 -1.80
N GLY A 100 12.22 4.14 -2.40
CA GLY A 100 13.04 3.11 -1.74
C GLY A 100 12.36 1.74 -1.62
N ILE A 101 11.14 1.60 -2.13
CA ILE A 101 10.34 0.38 -2.08
C ILE A 101 10.12 -0.18 -3.49
N ALA A 102 9.75 -1.47 -3.56
CA ALA A 102 9.18 -2.03 -4.78
C ALA A 102 7.64 -1.90 -4.79
N VAL A 103 7.08 -1.81 -5.98
CA VAL A 103 5.62 -1.89 -6.21
C VAL A 103 5.35 -3.00 -7.20
N VAL A 104 4.42 -3.89 -6.85
CA VAL A 104 3.96 -4.98 -7.70
C VAL A 104 2.49 -4.73 -8.07
N PRO A 105 2.24 -3.99 -9.16
CA PRO A 105 0.88 -3.76 -9.64
C PRO A 105 0.33 -5.02 -10.30
N VAL A 106 -0.92 -5.36 -9.99
CA VAL A 106 -1.55 -6.63 -10.35
C VAL A 106 -2.80 -6.41 -11.21
N ASN A 107 -2.88 -7.16 -12.32
CA ASN A 107 -4.13 -7.40 -13.02
C ASN A 107 -4.79 -8.68 -12.47
N TYR A 108 -6.07 -8.63 -12.20
CA TYR A 108 -6.91 -9.75 -11.81
C TYR A 108 -8.10 -9.88 -12.78
N ARG A 109 -8.67 -11.07 -12.93
CA ARG A 109 -9.81 -11.29 -13.82
C ARG A 109 -11.04 -10.51 -13.36
N LEU A 110 -11.87 -10.08 -14.29
CA LEU A 110 -12.94 -9.11 -14.07
C LEU A 110 -14.31 -9.69 -14.43
N HIS A 111 -15.34 -9.21 -13.73
CA HIS A 111 -16.74 -9.39 -14.10
C HIS A 111 -17.04 -8.69 -15.45
N PRO A 112 -17.91 -9.24 -16.33
CA PRO A 112 -18.69 -10.47 -16.17
C PRO A 112 -17.98 -11.74 -16.67
N LYS A 113 -16.70 -11.63 -17.15
CA LYS A 113 -15.97 -12.78 -17.70
C LYS A 113 -15.69 -13.86 -16.65
N VAL A 114 -15.65 -13.48 -15.38
CA VAL A 114 -15.64 -14.39 -14.24
C VAL A 114 -16.59 -13.86 -13.16
N LYS A 115 -16.91 -14.73 -12.20
CA LYS A 115 -17.69 -14.41 -11.00
C LYS A 115 -16.85 -14.65 -9.74
N SER A 116 -17.35 -14.14 -8.61
CA SER A 116 -16.83 -14.48 -7.29
C SER A 116 -16.76 -16.02 -7.13
N PRO A 117 -15.70 -16.55 -6.53
CA PRO A 117 -14.60 -15.86 -5.84
C PRO A 117 -13.33 -15.63 -6.71
N ALA A 118 -13.40 -15.75 -8.04
CA ALA A 118 -12.23 -15.71 -8.92
C ALA A 118 -11.33 -14.47 -8.73
N TYR A 119 -11.91 -13.32 -8.38
CA TYR A 119 -11.17 -12.06 -8.14
C TYR A 119 -10.22 -12.18 -6.95
N VAL A 120 -10.73 -12.71 -5.83
CA VAL A 120 -9.97 -12.89 -4.59
C VAL A 120 -8.92 -13.99 -4.75
N ASP A 121 -9.28 -15.07 -5.46
CA ASP A 121 -8.34 -16.15 -5.78
C ASP A 121 -7.16 -15.67 -6.65
N ASP A 122 -7.42 -14.77 -7.61
CA ASP A 122 -6.36 -14.15 -8.43
C ASP A 122 -5.48 -13.22 -7.59
N ALA A 123 -6.10 -12.41 -6.73
CA ALA A 123 -5.37 -11.52 -5.84
C ALA A 123 -4.45 -12.31 -4.90
N ALA A 124 -4.95 -13.38 -4.29
CA ALA A 124 -4.15 -14.26 -3.43
C ALA A 124 -3.01 -14.94 -4.17
N ALA A 125 -3.26 -15.41 -5.41
CA ALA A 125 -2.21 -16.01 -6.25
C ALA A 125 -1.07 -15.02 -6.55
N ALA A 126 -1.41 -13.74 -6.82
CA ALA A 126 -0.42 -12.70 -7.09
C ALA A 126 0.40 -12.34 -5.83
N VAL A 127 -0.25 -12.27 -4.65
CA VAL A 127 0.44 -12.05 -3.37
C VAL A 127 1.37 -13.24 -3.06
N ALA A 128 0.90 -14.47 -3.20
CA ALA A 128 1.72 -15.67 -2.98
C ALA A 128 2.91 -15.72 -3.96
N TRP A 129 2.70 -15.34 -5.23
CA TRP A 129 3.79 -15.20 -6.19
C TRP A 129 4.83 -14.19 -5.72
N THR A 130 4.39 -13.02 -5.21
CA THR A 130 5.28 -11.96 -4.72
C THR A 130 6.09 -12.44 -3.52
N LEU A 131 5.48 -13.04 -2.52
CA LEU A 131 6.16 -13.62 -1.36
C LEU A 131 7.26 -14.62 -1.77
N LYS A 132 6.98 -15.45 -2.79
CA LYS A 132 7.91 -16.47 -3.28
C LYS A 132 9.07 -15.89 -4.12
N ASN A 133 8.87 -14.78 -4.83
CA ASN A 133 9.78 -14.36 -5.89
C ASN A 133 10.49 -13.03 -5.62
N ILE A 134 10.01 -12.19 -4.71
CA ILE A 134 10.52 -10.81 -4.55
C ILE A 134 12.00 -10.76 -4.14
N SER A 135 12.52 -11.78 -3.49
CA SER A 135 13.93 -11.88 -3.13
C SER A 135 14.86 -11.93 -4.35
N ARG A 136 14.39 -12.41 -5.50
CA ARG A 136 15.14 -12.42 -6.78
C ARG A 136 15.42 -10.99 -7.29
N TYR A 137 14.57 -10.04 -6.89
CA TYR A 137 14.69 -8.61 -7.20
C TYR A 137 15.46 -7.83 -6.14
N GLY A 138 15.81 -8.49 -5.03
CA GLY A 138 16.48 -7.87 -3.88
C GLY A 138 15.53 -7.44 -2.75
N GLY A 139 14.23 -7.62 -2.88
CA GLY A 139 13.26 -7.32 -1.83
C GLY A 139 13.22 -8.38 -0.74
N SER A 140 12.69 -8.01 0.42
CA SER A 140 12.49 -8.93 1.54
C SER A 140 11.09 -9.55 1.50
N ALA A 141 11.02 -10.89 1.52
CA ALA A 141 9.75 -11.60 1.63
C ALA A 141 9.05 -11.38 2.99
N LYS A 142 9.78 -10.91 4.01
CA LYS A 142 9.22 -10.51 5.31
C LYS A 142 8.61 -9.11 5.30
N ARG A 143 8.90 -8.29 4.29
CA ARG A 143 8.49 -6.89 4.17
C ARG A 143 7.53 -6.67 3.01
N VAL A 144 6.58 -7.61 2.84
CA VAL A 144 5.54 -7.53 1.82
C VAL A 144 4.27 -6.96 2.43
N PHE A 145 3.85 -5.83 1.90
CA PHE A 145 2.60 -5.16 2.23
C PHE A 145 1.59 -5.33 1.09
N VAL A 146 0.31 -5.37 1.42
CA VAL A 146 -0.75 -5.42 0.42
C VAL A 146 -1.59 -4.16 0.51
N SER A 147 -1.86 -3.54 -0.62
CA SER A 147 -2.66 -2.31 -0.71
C SER A 147 -3.44 -2.26 -2.02
N GLY A 148 -4.40 -1.35 -2.08
CA GLY A 148 -5.20 -1.11 -3.27
C GLY A 148 -6.35 -0.17 -2.97
N HIS A 149 -6.94 0.41 -4.02
CA HIS A 149 -8.02 1.37 -3.91
C HIS A 149 -9.37 0.75 -4.32
N SER A 150 -10.44 1.08 -3.61
CA SER A 150 -11.80 0.66 -3.94
C SER A 150 -11.95 -0.87 -4.02
N ALA A 151 -12.22 -1.44 -5.20
CA ALA A 151 -12.21 -2.88 -5.40
C ALA A 151 -10.85 -3.50 -5.01
N GLY A 152 -9.74 -2.78 -5.25
CA GLY A 152 -8.40 -3.21 -4.78
C GLY A 152 -8.28 -3.21 -3.27
N GLY A 153 -8.90 -2.25 -2.58
CA GLY A 153 -8.98 -2.23 -1.13
C GLY A 153 -9.78 -3.41 -0.56
N TYR A 154 -10.88 -3.76 -1.22
CA TYR A 154 -11.64 -4.98 -0.90
C TYR A 154 -10.77 -6.24 -1.04
N LEU A 155 -10.04 -6.38 -2.16
CA LEU A 155 -9.14 -7.52 -2.39
C LEU A 155 -8.02 -7.57 -1.34
N THR A 156 -7.46 -6.41 -0.96
CA THR A 156 -6.46 -6.29 0.11
C THR A 156 -6.99 -6.87 1.42
N SER A 157 -8.18 -6.44 1.84
CA SER A 157 -8.81 -6.90 3.09
C SER A 157 -9.17 -8.40 3.03
N MET A 158 -9.74 -8.88 1.92
CA MET A 158 -10.08 -10.30 1.77
C MET A 158 -8.85 -11.20 1.84
N VAL A 159 -7.78 -10.87 1.11
CA VAL A 159 -6.55 -11.68 1.10
C VAL A 159 -5.86 -11.64 2.46
N GLY A 160 -5.90 -10.50 3.16
CA GLY A 160 -5.22 -10.34 4.45
C GLY A 160 -5.97 -10.91 5.64
N LEU A 161 -7.30 -10.90 5.63
CA LEU A 161 -8.13 -11.37 6.75
C LEU A 161 -8.53 -12.84 6.63
N ASP A 162 -8.86 -13.30 5.43
CA ASP A 162 -9.26 -14.69 5.18
C ASP A 162 -8.07 -15.55 4.78
N ARG A 163 -7.54 -16.32 5.73
CA ARG A 163 -6.39 -17.21 5.53
C ARG A 163 -6.57 -18.25 4.42
N ARG A 164 -7.82 -18.63 4.10
CA ARG A 164 -8.11 -19.67 3.10
C ARG A 164 -7.47 -19.36 1.74
N TRP A 165 -7.45 -18.06 1.38
CA TRP A 165 -7.02 -17.64 0.06
C TRP A 165 -5.53 -17.82 -0.15
N LEU A 166 -4.68 -17.33 0.73
CA LEU A 166 -3.22 -17.51 0.61
C LEU A 166 -2.81 -18.97 0.80
N LYS A 167 -3.44 -19.70 1.74
CA LYS A 167 -3.18 -21.12 1.94
C LYS A 167 -3.40 -21.96 0.69
N LYS A 168 -4.41 -21.64 -0.11
CA LYS A 168 -4.67 -22.28 -1.41
C LYS A 168 -3.48 -22.17 -2.38
N HIS A 169 -2.65 -21.14 -2.23
CA HIS A 169 -1.48 -20.86 -3.06
C HIS A 169 -0.15 -21.16 -2.36
N GLY A 170 -0.19 -21.88 -1.24
CA GLY A 170 1.02 -22.30 -0.50
C GLY A 170 1.71 -21.15 0.26
N ALA A 171 0.96 -20.11 0.63
CA ALA A 171 1.41 -18.99 1.46
C ALA A 171 0.47 -18.79 2.67
N ASP A 172 0.88 -17.95 3.61
CA ASP A 172 0.07 -17.58 4.77
C ASP A 172 -0.03 -16.07 4.90
N THR A 173 -1.16 -15.58 5.42
CA THR A 173 -1.39 -14.16 5.70
C THR A 173 -0.42 -13.61 6.74
N ASP A 174 0.07 -14.46 7.64
CA ASP A 174 1.02 -14.08 8.70
C ASP A 174 2.43 -13.77 8.16
N GLN A 175 2.68 -14.06 6.88
CA GLN A 175 3.90 -13.65 6.17
C GLN A 175 3.85 -12.19 5.70
N LEU A 176 2.67 -11.55 5.74
CA LEU A 176 2.49 -10.16 5.32
C LEU A 176 2.89 -9.21 6.44
N ALA A 177 3.67 -8.19 6.10
CA ALA A 177 4.09 -7.16 7.04
C ALA A 177 2.98 -6.16 7.39
N GLY A 178 1.97 -6.00 6.53
CA GLY A 178 0.83 -5.14 6.81
C GLY A 178 -0.16 -5.02 5.65
N LEU A 179 -1.33 -4.50 5.97
CA LEU A 179 -2.46 -4.33 5.06
C LEU A 179 -2.88 -2.86 5.03
N ILE A 180 -3.01 -2.28 3.83
CA ILE A 180 -3.35 -0.86 3.69
C ILE A 180 -4.47 -0.72 2.63
N PRO A 181 -5.72 -1.13 2.92
CA PRO A 181 -6.83 -0.94 2.01
C PRO A 181 -7.28 0.52 1.96
N TYR A 182 -7.41 1.08 0.74
CA TYR A 182 -7.98 2.40 0.52
C TYR A 182 -9.44 2.27 0.12
N SER A 183 -10.33 2.76 0.97
CA SER A 183 -11.76 2.83 0.70
C SER A 183 -12.34 1.54 0.08
N GLY A 184 -11.89 0.38 0.60
CA GLY A 184 -12.38 -0.95 0.21
C GLY A 184 -13.73 -1.25 0.86
N HIS A 185 -14.58 -2.05 0.22
CA HIS A 185 -15.71 -2.66 0.92
C HIS A 185 -15.21 -3.56 2.04
N THR A 186 -15.86 -3.48 3.20
CA THR A 186 -15.66 -4.41 4.31
C THR A 186 -16.84 -5.36 4.49
N ILE A 187 -17.98 -5.04 3.89
CA ILE A 187 -19.09 -5.96 3.62
C ILE A 187 -18.88 -6.65 2.26
N THR A 188 -19.73 -7.60 1.90
CA THR A 188 -19.71 -8.28 0.60
C THR A 188 -19.78 -7.26 -0.53
N HIS A 189 -18.82 -7.30 -1.44
CA HIS A 189 -18.67 -6.29 -2.51
C HIS A 189 -19.93 -6.18 -3.38
N PHE A 190 -20.35 -4.97 -3.76
CA PHE A 190 -21.59 -4.73 -4.51
C PHE A 190 -21.66 -5.53 -5.84
N THR A 191 -20.53 -5.76 -6.52
CA THR A 191 -20.50 -6.61 -7.73
C THR A 191 -20.81 -8.06 -7.40
N VAL A 192 -20.29 -8.58 -6.27
CA VAL A 192 -20.60 -9.95 -5.81
C VAL A 192 -22.07 -10.06 -5.40
N ARG A 193 -22.63 -9.03 -4.76
CA ARG A 193 -24.08 -8.97 -4.48
C ARG A 193 -24.90 -9.01 -5.77
N ALA A 194 -24.55 -8.18 -6.76
CA ALA A 194 -25.22 -8.12 -8.06
C ALA A 194 -25.15 -9.47 -8.81
N GLU A 195 -24.05 -10.21 -8.73
CA GLU A 195 -23.93 -11.57 -9.29
C GLU A 195 -24.93 -12.56 -8.70
N ARG A 196 -25.41 -12.30 -7.50
CA ARG A 196 -26.39 -13.12 -6.75
C ARG A 196 -27.81 -12.56 -6.80
N GLY A 197 -28.04 -11.51 -7.62
CA GLY A 197 -29.35 -10.85 -7.72
C GLY A 197 -29.72 -9.99 -6.51
N ILE A 198 -28.76 -9.63 -5.66
CA ILE A 198 -28.97 -8.79 -4.47
C ILE A 198 -28.70 -7.34 -4.86
N ASP A 199 -29.59 -6.43 -4.44
CA ASP A 199 -29.44 -5.00 -4.70
C ASP A 199 -28.10 -4.45 -4.16
N GLY A 200 -27.45 -3.61 -4.95
CA GLY A 200 -26.16 -3.03 -4.59
C GLY A 200 -26.19 -2.13 -3.34
N LYS A 201 -27.36 -1.67 -2.91
CA LYS A 201 -27.57 -0.87 -1.68
C LYS A 201 -27.89 -1.74 -0.46
N GLN A 202 -28.27 -3.01 -0.64
CA GLN A 202 -28.55 -3.91 0.48
C GLN A 202 -27.23 -4.41 1.09
N PRO A 203 -26.93 -4.13 2.36
CA PRO A 203 -25.72 -4.63 3.02
C PRO A 203 -25.83 -6.13 3.28
N ILE A 204 -24.77 -6.87 2.96
CA ILE A 204 -24.63 -8.30 3.25
C ILE A 204 -23.25 -8.54 3.84
N ILE A 205 -23.19 -9.33 4.90
CA ILE A 205 -21.95 -9.82 5.51
C ILE A 205 -21.98 -11.34 5.46
N ASP A 206 -21.26 -11.91 4.54
CA ASP A 206 -21.09 -13.34 4.34
C ASP A 206 -19.60 -13.69 4.17
N ASP A 207 -19.28 -14.91 3.77
CA ASP A 207 -17.89 -15.38 3.58
C ASP A 207 -17.10 -14.64 2.49
N MET A 208 -17.75 -13.74 1.73
CA MET A 208 -17.12 -12.81 0.79
C MET A 208 -17.04 -11.37 1.33
N ALA A 209 -17.24 -11.18 2.63
CA ALA A 209 -17.10 -9.91 3.33
C ALA A 209 -15.85 -9.92 4.23
N PRO A 210 -14.95 -8.94 4.15
CA PRO A 210 -13.84 -8.81 5.10
C PRO A 210 -14.27 -8.85 6.56
N LEU A 211 -15.41 -8.23 6.91
CA LEU A 211 -16.01 -8.23 8.25
C LEU A 211 -16.36 -9.63 8.78
N PHE A 212 -16.57 -10.61 7.92
CA PHE A 212 -16.84 -12.00 8.34
C PHE A 212 -15.58 -12.69 8.87
N HIS A 213 -14.40 -12.23 8.48
CA HIS A 213 -13.10 -12.87 8.76
C HIS A 213 -12.26 -12.13 9.79
N LEU A 214 -12.92 -11.49 10.77
CA LEU A 214 -12.23 -10.78 11.85
C LEU A 214 -11.36 -11.74 12.65
N ARG A 215 -10.11 -11.36 12.86
CA ARG A 215 -9.18 -12.12 13.71
C ARG A 215 -8.13 -11.19 14.35
N LYS A 216 -7.81 -11.46 15.63
CA LYS A 216 -6.88 -10.64 16.41
C LYS A 216 -5.41 -10.80 16.01
N ASP A 217 -5.09 -11.85 15.28
CA ASP A 217 -3.74 -12.24 14.86
C ASP A 217 -3.48 -11.94 13.37
N CYS A 218 -4.28 -11.07 12.74
CA CYS A 218 -3.99 -10.63 11.36
C CYS A 218 -2.80 -9.64 11.34
N PRO A 219 -2.20 -9.39 10.16
CA PRO A 219 -1.16 -8.38 10.03
C PRO A 219 -1.65 -6.98 10.44
N PRO A 220 -0.74 -6.08 10.87
CA PRO A 220 -1.06 -4.67 11.11
C PRO A 220 -1.92 -4.07 9.99
N LEU A 221 -2.95 -3.29 10.35
CA LEU A 221 -3.99 -2.84 9.42
C LEU A 221 -4.17 -1.32 9.49
N LEU A 222 -3.94 -0.63 8.36
CA LEU A 222 -4.26 0.77 8.18
C LEU A 222 -5.42 0.93 7.19
N LEU A 223 -6.61 1.24 7.69
CA LEU A 223 -7.76 1.59 6.88
C LEU A 223 -7.67 3.07 6.50
N VAL A 224 -7.77 3.39 5.20
CA VAL A 224 -7.81 4.79 4.74
C VAL A 224 -9.09 5.01 3.95
N THR A 225 -9.86 6.03 4.31
CA THR A 225 -11.11 6.40 3.62
C THR A 225 -11.08 7.85 3.16
N GLY A 226 -11.92 8.20 2.21
CA GLY A 226 -12.28 9.60 1.97
C GLY A 226 -13.18 10.15 3.07
N ASP A 227 -13.63 11.39 2.88
CA ASP A 227 -14.58 12.08 3.75
C ASP A 227 -15.91 11.31 3.81
N ARG A 228 -16.41 11.06 5.01
CA ARG A 228 -17.66 10.29 5.24
C ARG A 228 -18.89 10.86 4.53
N LYS A 229 -18.90 12.17 4.26
CA LYS A 229 -20.01 12.84 3.55
C LYS A 229 -19.87 12.75 2.02
N LEU A 230 -18.66 12.50 1.53
CA LEU A 230 -18.31 12.49 0.10
C LEU A 230 -18.03 11.09 -0.43
N GLU A 231 -17.83 10.10 0.46
CA GLU A 231 -17.64 8.71 0.10
C GLU A 231 -18.90 8.08 -0.49
N MET A 232 -18.71 7.03 -1.28
CA MET A 232 -19.82 6.32 -1.91
C MET A 232 -20.36 5.18 -1.03
N LEU A 233 -21.69 5.03 -1.01
CA LEU A 233 -22.39 3.85 -0.49
C LEU A 233 -22.03 3.43 0.93
N GLY A 234 -21.88 4.37 1.87
CA GLY A 234 -21.56 4.06 3.26
C GLY A 234 -20.16 3.46 3.46
N ARG A 235 -19.23 3.76 2.55
CA ARG A 235 -17.88 3.19 2.55
C ARG A 235 -17.07 3.56 3.79
N TYR A 236 -17.24 4.78 4.29
CA TYR A 236 -16.63 5.19 5.55
C TYR A 236 -17.17 4.35 6.72
N GLU A 237 -18.49 4.23 6.82
CA GLU A 237 -19.18 3.51 7.90
C GLU A 237 -18.78 2.03 7.94
N GLU A 238 -18.67 1.38 6.78
CA GLU A 238 -18.19 0.00 6.69
C GLU A 238 -16.78 -0.14 7.28
N ASN A 239 -15.86 0.76 6.90
CA ASN A 239 -14.48 0.74 7.38
C ASN A 239 -14.38 1.12 8.86
N ALA A 240 -15.17 2.09 9.33
CA ALA A 240 -15.25 2.46 10.73
C ALA A 240 -15.78 1.30 11.60
N TYR A 241 -16.77 0.55 11.08
CA TYR A 241 -17.27 -0.62 11.76
C TYR A 241 -16.24 -1.74 11.82
N LEU A 242 -15.53 -2.02 10.72
CA LEU A 242 -14.40 -2.97 10.72
C LEU A 242 -13.34 -2.57 11.77
N TRP A 243 -12.91 -1.31 11.76
CA TRP A 243 -11.97 -0.79 12.75
C TRP A 243 -12.44 -1.01 14.19
N ARG A 244 -13.72 -0.67 14.47
CA ARG A 244 -14.29 -0.88 15.80
C ARG A 244 -14.30 -2.34 16.20
N MET A 245 -14.68 -3.23 15.30
CA MET A 245 -14.75 -4.66 15.56
C MET A 245 -13.36 -5.26 15.78
N MET A 246 -12.33 -4.80 15.04
CA MET A 246 -10.93 -5.21 15.28
C MET A 246 -10.48 -4.84 16.71
N GLN A 247 -10.86 -3.67 17.22
CA GLN A 247 -10.61 -3.30 18.63
C GLN A 247 -11.36 -4.21 19.61
N VAL A 248 -12.63 -4.51 19.33
CA VAL A 248 -13.46 -5.37 20.19
C VAL A 248 -12.87 -6.77 20.34
N ILE A 249 -12.32 -7.33 19.27
CA ILE A 249 -11.67 -8.65 19.32
C ILE A 249 -10.22 -8.60 19.83
N GLY A 250 -9.70 -7.42 20.16
CA GLY A 250 -8.35 -7.21 20.71
C GLY A 250 -7.23 -7.27 19.68
N HIS A 251 -7.45 -6.87 18.43
CA HIS A 251 -6.37 -6.72 17.45
C HIS A 251 -5.44 -5.57 17.88
N PRO A 252 -4.12 -5.78 17.97
CA PRO A 252 -3.20 -4.83 18.60
C PRO A 252 -2.90 -3.60 17.75
N ASP A 253 -3.02 -3.68 16.42
CA ASP A 253 -2.54 -2.65 15.50
C ASP A 253 -3.50 -2.43 14.32
N THR A 254 -4.67 -1.87 14.61
CA THR A 254 -5.61 -1.39 13.58
C THR A 254 -5.86 0.11 13.75
N THR A 255 -5.62 0.86 12.69
CA THR A 255 -5.86 2.30 12.61
C THR A 255 -6.81 2.62 11.46
N ILE A 256 -7.66 3.63 11.62
CA ILE A 256 -8.45 4.23 10.54
C ILE A 256 -8.05 5.68 10.36
N MET A 257 -7.90 6.11 9.12
CA MET A 257 -7.64 7.50 8.71
C MET A 257 -8.71 7.94 7.73
N GLU A 258 -9.43 9.00 8.08
CA GLU A 258 -10.37 9.69 7.22
C GLU A 258 -9.67 10.89 6.57
N LEU A 259 -9.85 11.05 5.27
CA LEU A 259 -9.31 12.17 4.49
C LEU A 259 -10.43 13.17 4.23
N ASP A 260 -10.58 14.12 5.14
CA ASP A 260 -11.60 15.17 5.11
C ASP A 260 -11.54 15.98 3.79
N GLY A 261 -12.69 16.24 3.18
CA GLY A 261 -12.83 16.96 1.91
C GLY A 261 -12.51 16.15 0.65
N TYR A 262 -12.09 14.89 0.75
CA TYR A 262 -11.79 14.05 -0.42
C TYR A 262 -12.88 13.00 -0.66
N ASN A 263 -13.44 12.97 -1.88
CA ASN A 263 -14.36 11.92 -2.28
C ASN A 263 -13.63 10.59 -2.56
N HIS A 264 -14.42 9.54 -2.86
CA HIS A 264 -13.92 8.20 -3.14
C HIS A 264 -12.74 8.10 -4.12
N GLY A 265 -12.78 8.85 -5.22
CA GLY A 265 -11.71 8.85 -6.23
C GLY A 265 -10.51 9.69 -5.83
N GLN A 266 -10.77 10.85 -5.25
CA GLN A 266 -9.74 11.85 -4.91
C GLN A 266 -8.87 11.40 -3.73
N MET A 267 -9.41 10.61 -2.79
CA MET A 267 -8.71 10.18 -1.59
C MET A 267 -7.46 9.34 -1.87
N ALA A 268 -7.38 8.68 -3.02
CA ALA A 268 -6.27 7.78 -3.34
C ALA A 268 -4.90 8.49 -3.34
N GLN A 269 -4.82 9.73 -3.86
CA GLN A 269 -3.56 10.47 -3.91
C GLN A 269 -3.04 10.86 -2.52
N PRO A 270 -3.81 11.55 -1.65
CA PRO A 270 -3.35 11.89 -0.30
C PRO A 270 -3.19 10.67 0.63
N ALA A 271 -3.71 9.49 0.27
CA ALA A 271 -3.50 8.26 1.02
C ALA A 271 -2.08 7.69 0.89
N HIS A 272 -1.37 7.93 -0.21
CA HIS A 272 -0.04 7.36 -0.44
C HIS A 272 1.02 7.80 0.60
N PRO A 273 1.11 9.06 1.03
CA PRO A 273 1.97 9.45 2.15
C PRO A 273 1.66 8.71 3.46
N LEU A 274 0.37 8.39 3.72
CA LEU A 274 -0.02 7.61 4.90
C LEU A 274 0.49 6.16 4.80
N LEU A 275 0.37 5.55 3.61
CA LEU A 275 0.93 4.22 3.32
C LEU A 275 2.45 4.20 3.57
N LEU A 276 3.19 5.16 3.04
CA LEU A 276 4.65 5.21 3.22
C LEU A 276 5.03 5.35 4.70
N ARG A 277 4.37 6.24 5.45
CA ARG A 277 4.57 6.38 6.90
C ARG A 277 4.22 5.11 7.67
N PHE A 278 3.17 4.41 7.28
CA PHE A 278 2.81 3.13 7.88
C PHE A 278 3.89 2.07 7.66
N ILE A 279 4.40 1.94 6.44
CA ILE A 279 5.53 1.05 6.12
C ILE A 279 6.75 1.38 6.99
N GLU A 280 7.16 2.66 7.02
CA GLU A 280 8.30 3.10 7.85
C GLU A 280 8.11 2.76 9.33
N ARG A 281 6.89 2.94 9.87
CA ARG A 281 6.58 2.62 11.27
C ARG A 281 6.76 1.13 11.55
N ILE A 282 6.22 0.27 10.67
CA ILE A 282 6.34 -1.19 10.83
C ILE A 282 7.81 -1.63 10.76
N LEU A 283 8.57 -1.11 9.79
CA LEU A 283 9.97 -1.49 9.62
C LEU A 283 10.90 -0.98 10.75
N LYS A 284 10.52 0.07 11.46
CA LYS A 284 11.27 0.55 12.63
C LYS A 284 10.98 -0.26 13.90
N ALA A 285 9.93 -1.04 13.91
CA ALA A 285 9.54 -1.90 15.03
C ALA A 285 10.13 -3.32 14.95
N GLU A 286 10.74 -3.68 13.79
CA GLU A 286 11.51 -4.91 13.58
C GLU A 286 12.89 -4.80 14.27
#